data_5c3b2ab9ea4e41cf28d0b63e41d870f1
#
_entry.id   5c3b2ab9ea4e41cf28d0b63e41d870f1
#
_cell.length_a   1.000
_cell.length_b   1.000
_cell.length_c   1.000
_cell.angle_alpha   90.00
_cell.angle_beta   90.00
_cell.angle_gamma   90.00
#
_symmetry.space_group_name_H-M   'P 1'
#
loop_
_entity.id
_entity.type
_entity.pdbx_description
1 polymer ?
#
loop_
_entity_poly.entity_id
_entity_poly.type
_entity_poly.pdbx_seq_one_letter_code
_entity_poly.pdbx_strand_id
1 'polypeptide(L)'
;MVSSQTLAKSIVKGSLRPKPDEVVLISTYPHTMELAEQTALECQKAGADPALWLETDALFYGNFKNYSVESLHRVSGHCVGLLDYVNSYIWFFGPRNPAPMATVPREKFAAMFEGEKAHADKAFEKMPKNVAVAIGSVTRERAKTYGFNYAKWKRWSRRPAL
;
A
#
# COMPACT_ATOMS: atom_id res chain seq x y z
N MET A 1 -17.63 -16.35 0.03
CA MET A 1 -16.40 -15.55 -0.16
C MET A 1 -16.52 -14.28 0.69
N VAL A 2 -15.49 -13.91 1.43
CA VAL A 2 -15.50 -12.64 2.18
C VAL A 2 -15.54 -11.49 1.17
N SER A 3 -16.51 -10.58 1.30
CA SER A 3 -16.66 -9.42 0.41
C SER A 3 -15.63 -8.34 0.73
N SER A 4 -15.36 -7.44 -0.23
CA SER A 4 -14.50 -6.26 0.00
C SER A 4 -15.03 -5.42 1.17
N GLN A 5 -16.36 -5.30 1.30
CA GLN A 5 -16.99 -4.59 2.41
C GLN A 5 -16.72 -5.26 3.77
N THR A 6 -16.78 -6.60 3.85
CA THR A 6 -16.50 -7.32 5.10
C THR A 6 -15.03 -7.17 5.50
N LEU A 7 -14.11 -7.21 4.52
CA LEU A 7 -12.69 -6.97 4.76
C LEU A 7 -12.43 -5.54 5.21
N ALA A 8 -13.05 -4.56 4.57
CA ALA A 8 -12.94 -3.15 4.95
C ALA A 8 -13.41 -2.91 6.39
N LYS A 9 -14.54 -3.49 6.80
CA LYS A 9 -14.99 -3.47 8.21
C LYS A 9 -13.97 -4.06 9.16
N SER A 10 -13.37 -5.19 8.81
CA SER A 10 -12.34 -5.84 9.63
C SER A 10 -11.08 -4.96 9.76
N ILE A 11 -10.63 -4.35 8.66
CA ILE A 11 -9.49 -3.43 8.65
C ILE A 11 -9.76 -2.24 9.56
N VAL A 12 -10.91 -1.55 9.37
CA VAL A 12 -11.20 -0.30 10.08
C VAL A 12 -11.60 -0.57 11.52
N LYS A 13 -12.57 -1.46 11.78
CA LYS A 13 -13.10 -1.70 13.13
C LYS A 13 -12.25 -2.66 13.95
N GLY A 14 -11.61 -3.62 13.30
CA GLY A 14 -10.78 -4.63 13.97
C GLY A 14 -9.36 -4.15 14.24
N SER A 15 -8.69 -3.64 13.20
CA SER A 15 -7.26 -3.35 13.25
C SER A 15 -6.95 -1.88 13.50
N LEU A 16 -7.43 -0.98 12.65
CA LEU A 16 -7.05 0.44 12.67
C LEU A 16 -7.71 1.22 13.81
N ARG A 17 -9.02 1.09 13.95
CA ARG A 17 -9.86 1.81 14.93
C ARG A 17 -9.60 3.32 14.94
N PRO A 18 -9.80 3.99 13.81
CA PRO A 18 -9.57 5.43 13.75
C PRO A 18 -10.58 6.16 14.64
N LYS A 19 -10.15 7.28 15.21
CA LYS A 19 -11.04 8.18 15.96
C LYS A 19 -11.72 9.16 15.00
N PRO A 20 -12.83 9.80 15.40
CA PRO A 20 -13.38 10.95 14.68
C PRO A 20 -12.30 12.00 14.44
N ASP A 21 -12.36 12.64 13.27
CA ASP A 21 -11.42 13.68 12.79
C ASP A 21 -9.97 13.21 12.54
N GLU A 22 -9.63 11.93 12.76
CA GLU A 22 -8.32 11.39 12.36
C GLU A 22 -8.23 11.26 10.84
N VAL A 23 -7.15 11.79 10.25
CA VAL A 23 -6.83 11.59 8.82
C VAL A 23 -6.22 10.22 8.62
N VAL A 24 -6.84 9.43 7.74
CA VAL A 24 -6.40 8.07 7.38
C VAL A 24 -5.89 8.05 5.95
N LEU A 25 -4.58 7.96 5.75
CA LEU A 25 -3.99 7.80 4.42
C LEU A 25 -4.11 6.34 3.97
N ILE A 26 -4.68 6.12 2.79
CA ILE A 26 -4.87 4.80 2.18
C ILE A 26 -4.07 4.74 0.89
N SER A 27 -2.92 4.09 0.92
CA SER A 27 -2.11 3.84 -0.28
C SER A 27 -2.59 2.59 -1.01
N THR A 28 -2.88 2.73 -2.30
CA THR A 28 -3.53 1.69 -3.09
C THR A 28 -3.02 1.64 -4.54
N TYR A 29 -3.30 0.53 -5.20
CA TYR A 29 -3.08 0.29 -6.63
C TYR A 29 -4.41 0.01 -7.34
N PRO A 30 -4.50 0.15 -8.69
CA PRO A 30 -5.75 -0.08 -9.41
C PRO A 30 -6.42 -1.43 -9.13
N HIS A 31 -5.63 -2.49 -8.90
CA HIS A 31 -6.17 -3.83 -8.63
C HIS A 31 -6.71 -4.03 -7.20
N THR A 32 -6.47 -3.08 -6.30
CA THR A 32 -6.99 -3.05 -4.92
C THR A 32 -7.97 -1.89 -4.69
N MET A 33 -8.30 -1.12 -5.73
CA MET A 33 -9.12 0.10 -5.62
C MET A 33 -10.48 -0.17 -4.98
N GLU A 34 -11.19 -1.21 -5.39
CA GLU A 34 -12.50 -1.56 -4.79
C GLU A 34 -12.42 -1.74 -3.27
N LEU A 35 -11.37 -2.43 -2.79
CA LEU A 35 -11.18 -2.61 -1.36
C LEU A 35 -10.78 -1.30 -0.66
N ALA A 36 -9.96 -0.47 -1.31
CA ALA A 36 -9.57 0.83 -0.79
C ALA A 36 -10.77 1.78 -0.66
N GLU A 37 -11.65 1.83 -1.67
CA GLU A 37 -12.91 2.60 -1.61
C GLU A 37 -13.82 2.14 -0.48
N GLN A 38 -14.03 0.82 -0.34
CA GLN A 38 -14.83 0.29 0.76
C GLN A 38 -14.19 0.59 2.12
N THR A 39 -12.86 0.60 2.22
CA THR A 39 -12.13 0.95 3.44
C THR A 39 -12.31 2.44 3.77
N ALA A 40 -12.21 3.32 2.76
CA ALA A 40 -12.46 4.75 2.93
C ALA A 40 -13.89 5.03 3.43
N LEU A 41 -14.89 4.36 2.84
CA LEU A 41 -16.29 4.47 3.29
C LEU A 41 -16.49 3.99 4.74
N GLU A 42 -15.79 2.95 5.17
CA GLU A 42 -15.85 2.50 6.58
C GLU A 42 -15.11 3.48 7.52
N CYS A 43 -14.04 4.16 7.07
CA CYS A 43 -13.39 5.25 7.83
C CYS A 43 -14.36 6.43 8.02
N GLN A 44 -15.06 6.86 6.96
CA GLN A 44 -16.07 7.92 7.05
C GLN A 44 -17.21 7.56 8.04
N LYS A 45 -17.66 6.31 8.05
CA LYS A 45 -18.66 5.83 9.04
C LYS A 45 -18.15 5.85 10.47
N ALA A 46 -16.83 5.82 10.67
CA ALA A 46 -16.20 6.00 11.98
C ALA A 46 -15.94 7.47 12.34
N GLY A 47 -16.30 8.41 11.45
CA GLY A 47 -16.07 9.85 11.63
C GLY A 47 -14.64 10.29 11.25
N ALA A 48 -13.83 9.42 10.68
CA ALA A 48 -12.48 9.75 10.23
C ALA A 48 -12.49 10.31 8.81
N ASP A 49 -11.41 11.01 8.43
CA ASP A 49 -11.21 11.64 7.13
C ASP A 49 -10.23 10.80 6.28
N PRO A 50 -10.71 9.96 5.34
CA PRO A 50 -9.86 9.13 4.50
C PRO A 50 -9.32 9.89 3.29
N ALA A 51 -8.02 9.78 3.04
CA ALA A 51 -7.34 10.23 1.83
C ALA A 51 -6.79 9.03 1.05
N LEU A 52 -7.08 8.95 -0.26
CA LEU A 52 -6.54 7.88 -1.12
C LEU A 52 -5.30 8.36 -1.87
N TRP A 53 -4.24 7.58 -1.77
CA TRP A 53 -3.03 7.73 -2.58
C TRP A 53 -2.94 6.60 -3.59
N LEU A 54 -3.18 6.91 -4.86
CA LEU A 54 -3.12 5.94 -5.94
C LEU A 54 -1.75 5.92 -6.60
N GLU A 55 -1.11 4.77 -6.63
CA GLU A 55 0.02 4.47 -7.49
C GLU A 55 -0.35 3.42 -8.53
N THR A 56 0.31 3.42 -9.68
CA THR A 56 0.10 2.41 -10.73
C THR A 56 1.40 1.66 -11.03
N ASP A 57 1.29 0.44 -11.59
CA ASP A 57 2.46 -0.31 -12.06
C ASP A 57 3.31 0.53 -13.05
N ALA A 58 2.64 1.33 -13.90
CA ALA A 58 3.31 2.18 -14.88
C ALA A 58 4.14 3.29 -14.21
N LEU A 59 3.60 3.94 -13.18
CA LEU A 59 4.31 4.98 -12.43
C LEU A 59 5.44 4.36 -11.61
N PHE A 60 5.17 3.29 -10.90
CA PHE A 60 6.18 2.60 -10.08
C PHE A 60 7.40 2.16 -10.90
N TYR A 61 7.18 1.44 -12.00
CA TYR A 61 8.28 1.02 -12.88
C TYR A 61 8.85 2.16 -13.74
N GLY A 62 8.02 3.18 -14.01
CA GLY A 62 8.43 4.41 -14.68
C GLY A 62 9.54 5.14 -13.93
N ASN A 63 9.51 5.13 -12.60
CA ASN A 63 10.57 5.71 -11.77
C ASN A 63 11.94 5.10 -12.09
N PHE A 64 12.03 3.77 -12.16
CA PHE A 64 13.28 3.08 -12.48
C PHE A 64 13.73 3.28 -13.93
N LYS A 65 12.78 3.46 -14.86
CA LYS A 65 13.08 3.68 -16.26
C LYS A 65 13.57 5.11 -16.54
N ASN A 66 12.90 6.09 -15.95
CA ASN A 66 13.02 7.50 -16.34
C ASN A 66 13.96 8.29 -15.42
N TYR A 67 14.12 7.90 -14.16
CA TYR A 67 14.97 8.63 -13.22
C TYR A 67 16.42 8.09 -13.24
N SER A 68 17.37 9.01 -13.05
CA SER A 68 18.75 8.67 -12.73
C SER A 68 18.86 8.11 -11.31
N VAL A 69 19.98 7.48 -10.96
CA VAL A 69 20.29 7.04 -9.59
C VAL A 69 20.22 8.22 -8.62
N GLU A 70 20.81 9.37 -8.99
CA GLU A 70 20.79 10.60 -8.20
C GLU A 70 19.36 11.11 -7.94
N SER A 71 18.48 11.05 -8.97
CA SER A 71 17.08 11.47 -8.83
C SER A 71 16.29 10.54 -7.89
N LEU A 72 16.61 9.26 -7.85
CA LEU A 72 16.00 8.27 -6.96
C LEU A 72 16.46 8.43 -5.51
N HIS A 73 17.68 8.91 -5.29
CA HIS A 73 18.17 9.23 -3.94
C HIS A 73 17.49 10.45 -3.30
N ARG A 74 16.86 11.30 -4.10
CA ARG A 74 16.22 12.49 -3.57
C ARG A 74 15.03 12.13 -2.67
N VAL A 75 15.06 12.70 -1.47
CA VAL A 75 13.91 12.63 -0.55
C VAL A 75 12.72 13.36 -1.18
N SER A 76 11.59 12.68 -1.27
CA SER A 76 10.34 13.26 -1.77
C SER A 76 9.70 14.13 -0.70
N GLY A 77 10.00 15.44 -0.72
CA GLY A 77 9.55 16.40 0.30
C GLY A 77 8.03 16.44 0.46
N HIS A 78 7.27 16.30 -0.64
CA HIS A 78 5.80 16.27 -0.57
C HIS A 78 5.28 15.00 0.12
N CYS A 79 5.91 13.83 -0.08
CA CYS A 79 5.55 12.60 0.62
C CYS A 79 5.84 12.70 2.11
N VAL A 80 7.03 13.24 2.48
CA VAL A 80 7.41 13.45 3.88
C VAL A 80 6.51 14.49 4.55
N GLY A 81 6.18 15.60 3.85
CA GLY A 81 5.29 16.65 4.36
C GLY A 81 3.86 16.18 4.58
N LEU A 82 3.34 15.31 3.70
CA LEU A 82 1.99 14.75 3.84
C LEU A 82 1.81 14.05 5.20
N LEU A 83 2.85 13.40 5.71
CA LEU A 83 2.80 12.69 6.99
C LEU A 83 2.55 13.62 8.20
N ASP A 84 2.73 14.93 8.07
CA ASP A 84 2.40 15.88 9.14
C ASP A 84 0.91 16.01 9.38
N TYR A 85 0.11 15.68 8.38
CA TYR A 85 -1.35 15.79 8.38
C TYR A 85 -2.06 14.44 8.50
N VAL A 86 -1.32 13.33 8.64
CA VAL A 86 -1.87 11.96 8.68
C VAL A 86 -1.72 11.36 10.07
N ASN A 87 -2.82 10.77 10.59
CA ASN A 87 -2.85 10.13 11.91
C ASN A 87 -2.69 8.60 11.82
N SER A 88 -3.09 8.01 10.69
CA SER A 88 -3.06 6.56 10.48
C SER A 88 -2.79 6.23 9.02
N TYR A 89 -2.17 5.09 8.75
CA TYR A 89 -1.79 4.67 7.42
C TYR A 89 -2.22 3.24 7.11
N ILE A 90 -2.91 3.07 5.99
CA ILE A 90 -3.26 1.76 5.45
C ILE A 90 -2.51 1.57 4.14
N TRP A 91 -1.79 0.47 4.04
CA TRP A 91 -1.00 0.15 2.87
C TRP A 91 -1.50 -1.13 2.21
N PHE A 92 -2.04 -0.99 1.00
CA PHE A 92 -2.33 -2.11 0.11
C PHE A 92 -1.10 -2.35 -0.76
N PHE A 93 -0.45 -3.50 -0.57
CA PHE A 93 0.84 -3.83 -1.17
C PHE A 93 0.96 -3.50 -2.66
N GLY A 94 2.13 -3.13 -3.05
CA GLY A 94 2.77 -2.75 -4.29
C GLY A 94 2.25 -3.26 -5.64
N PRO A 95 3.01 -3.15 -6.71
CA PRO A 95 2.52 -3.34 -8.08
C PRO A 95 1.88 -4.71 -8.30
N ARG A 96 0.88 -4.75 -9.15
CA ARG A 96 0.14 -5.96 -9.53
C ARG A 96 1.06 -7.02 -10.12
N ASN A 97 1.95 -6.61 -11.02
CA ASN A 97 2.92 -7.48 -11.68
C ASN A 97 4.35 -7.22 -11.18
N PRO A 98 4.95 -8.10 -10.37
CA PRO A 98 6.32 -7.92 -9.87
C PRO A 98 7.41 -8.33 -10.87
N ALA A 99 7.06 -8.99 -12.00
CA ALA A 99 8.05 -9.52 -12.94
C ALA A 99 9.07 -8.47 -13.46
N PRO A 100 8.68 -7.21 -13.77
CA PRO A 100 9.64 -6.21 -14.21
C PRO A 100 10.71 -5.86 -13.16
N MET A 101 10.46 -6.12 -11.88
CA MET A 101 11.44 -5.86 -10.82
C MET A 101 12.75 -6.63 -11.03
N ALA A 102 12.69 -7.82 -11.64
CA ALA A 102 13.88 -8.63 -11.92
C ALA A 102 14.87 -7.97 -12.89
N THR A 103 14.42 -6.96 -13.66
CA THR A 103 15.25 -6.23 -14.63
C THR A 103 15.70 -4.86 -14.13
N VAL A 104 15.27 -4.47 -12.93
CA VAL A 104 15.70 -3.19 -12.33
C VAL A 104 17.17 -3.30 -11.88
N PRO A 105 18.05 -2.36 -12.31
CA PRO A 105 19.43 -2.31 -11.85
C PRO A 105 19.52 -2.18 -10.33
N ARG A 106 20.45 -2.91 -9.71
CA ARG A 106 20.57 -2.93 -8.24
C ARG A 106 20.83 -1.56 -7.63
N GLU A 107 21.65 -0.74 -8.31
CA GLU A 107 21.96 0.62 -7.88
C GLU A 107 20.72 1.52 -7.87
N LYS A 108 19.82 1.39 -8.85
CA LYS A 108 18.56 2.15 -8.88
C LYS A 108 17.61 1.70 -7.77
N PHE A 109 17.56 0.40 -7.51
CA PHE A 109 16.76 -0.16 -6.44
C PHE A 109 17.23 0.34 -5.06
N ALA A 110 18.54 0.28 -4.81
CA ALA A 110 19.14 0.79 -3.58
C ALA A 110 18.87 2.30 -3.41
N ALA A 111 19.09 3.09 -4.47
CA ALA A 111 18.86 4.53 -4.46
C ALA A 111 17.40 4.91 -4.11
N MET A 112 16.42 4.17 -4.63
CA MET A 112 15.01 4.39 -4.28
C MET A 112 14.76 4.18 -2.78
N PHE A 113 15.26 3.09 -2.20
CA PHE A 113 15.10 2.83 -0.77
C PHE A 113 15.78 3.86 0.11
N GLU A 114 16.96 4.34 -0.29
CA GLU A 114 17.66 5.41 0.42
C GLU A 114 16.90 6.73 0.34
N GLY A 115 16.33 7.07 -0.82
CA GLY A 115 15.47 8.25 -1.00
C GLY A 115 14.17 8.16 -0.19
N GLU A 116 13.61 6.96 -0.04
CA GLU A 116 12.38 6.73 0.74
C GLU A 116 12.61 6.65 2.26
N LYS A 117 13.87 6.53 2.71
CA LYS A 117 14.19 6.33 4.13
C LYS A 117 13.61 7.41 5.03
N ALA A 118 13.74 8.68 4.66
CA ALA A 118 13.22 9.80 5.46
C ALA A 118 11.68 9.74 5.62
N HIS A 119 10.98 9.30 4.58
CA HIS A 119 9.53 9.08 4.65
C HIS A 119 9.21 7.90 5.59
N ALA A 120 9.92 6.78 5.46
CA ALA A 120 9.71 5.61 6.30
C ALA A 120 10.00 5.92 7.79
N ASP A 121 11.12 6.56 8.09
CA ASP A 121 11.50 6.95 9.45
C ASP A 121 10.42 7.86 10.08
N LYS A 122 9.97 8.90 9.36
CA LYS A 122 8.91 9.78 9.83
C LYS A 122 7.57 9.05 10.01
N ALA A 123 7.26 8.12 9.12
CA ALA A 123 6.05 7.31 9.23
C ALA A 123 6.07 6.43 10.48
N PHE A 124 7.21 5.84 10.82
CA PHE A 124 7.37 5.05 12.05
C PHE A 124 7.27 5.91 13.32
N GLU A 125 7.81 7.12 13.30
CA GLU A 125 7.77 8.02 14.45
C GLU A 125 6.37 8.59 14.72
N LYS A 126 5.66 8.99 13.67
CA LYS A 126 4.39 9.74 13.80
C LYS A 126 3.14 8.87 13.79
N MET A 127 3.19 7.68 13.21
CA MET A 127 1.99 6.87 12.99
C MET A 127 2.03 5.57 13.80
N PRO A 128 1.57 5.60 15.04
CA PRO A 128 1.48 4.40 15.88
C PRO A 128 0.48 3.39 15.31
N LYS A 129 -0.47 3.83 14.46
CA LYS A 129 -1.47 2.97 13.81
C LYS A 129 -1.14 2.80 12.33
N ASN A 130 -0.61 1.64 11.99
CA ASN A 130 -0.27 1.28 10.63
C ASN A 130 -0.80 -0.12 10.30
N VAL A 131 -1.50 -0.27 9.19
CA VAL A 131 -2.08 -1.55 8.76
C VAL A 131 -1.61 -1.89 7.36
N ALA A 132 -0.81 -2.95 7.23
CA ALA A 132 -0.44 -3.53 5.96
C ALA A 132 -1.42 -4.63 5.56
N VAL A 133 -2.03 -4.51 4.38
CA VAL A 133 -3.09 -5.41 3.90
C VAL A 133 -2.56 -6.31 2.78
N ALA A 134 -2.09 -7.51 3.16
CA ALA A 134 -1.42 -8.45 2.25
C ALA A 134 -2.34 -9.06 1.16
N ILE A 135 -3.66 -9.00 1.31
CA ILE A 135 -4.59 -9.59 0.32
C ILE A 135 -4.46 -8.95 -1.07
N GLY A 136 -4.03 -7.68 -1.13
CA GLY A 136 -3.73 -6.98 -2.37
C GLY A 136 -2.57 -7.59 -3.16
N SER A 137 -1.71 -8.37 -2.50
CA SER A 137 -0.61 -9.09 -3.14
C SER A 137 -1.03 -10.35 -3.89
N VAL A 138 -2.28 -10.83 -3.75
CA VAL A 138 -2.75 -12.08 -4.36
C VAL A 138 -3.20 -11.84 -5.79
N THR A 139 -2.26 -11.66 -6.71
CA THR A 139 -2.50 -11.46 -8.14
C THR A 139 -2.06 -12.68 -8.96
N ARG A 140 -2.61 -12.83 -10.18
CA ARG A 140 -2.20 -13.88 -11.12
C ARG A 140 -0.75 -13.71 -11.54
N GLU A 141 -0.36 -12.47 -11.76
CA GLU A 141 0.98 -12.06 -12.17
C GLU A 141 2.02 -12.42 -11.09
N ARG A 142 1.71 -12.11 -9.82
CA ARG A 142 2.58 -12.50 -8.70
C ARG A 142 2.65 -14.02 -8.54
N ALA A 143 1.51 -14.71 -8.62
CA ALA A 143 1.50 -16.17 -8.56
C ALA A 143 2.38 -16.79 -9.65
N LYS A 144 2.33 -16.27 -10.89
CA LYS A 144 3.18 -16.71 -12.00
C LYS A 144 4.66 -16.44 -11.71
N THR A 145 5.00 -15.24 -11.27
CA THR A 145 6.39 -14.83 -11.00
C THR A 145 7.04 -15.66 -9.91
N TYR A 146 6.28 -15.99 -8.85
CA TYR A 146 6.81 -16.73 -7.70
C TYR A 146 6.51 -18.24 -7.71
N GLY A 147 5.95 -18.76 -8.79
CA GLY A 147 5.66 -20.20 -8.92
C GLY A 147 4.52 -20.70 -8.02
N PHE A 148 3.58 -19.83 -7.60
CA PHE A 148 2.45 -20.20 -6.75
C PHE A 148 1.25 -20.66 -7.60
N ASN A 149 0.50 -21.65 -7.09
CA ASN A 149 -0.83 -21.94 -7.62
C ASN A 149 -1.80 -20.82 -7.20
N TYR A 150 -2.19 -19.98 -8.16
CA TYR A 150 -3.05 -18.82 -7.90
C TYR A 150 -4.38 -19.17 -7.24
N ALA A 151 -5.06 -20.23 -7.70
CA ALA A 151 -6.37 -20.62 -7.14
C ALA A 151 -6.25 -21.06 -5.67
N LYS A 152 -5.21 -21.85 -5.34
CA LYS A 152 -4.91 -22.29 -3.99
C LYS A 152 -4.55 -21.09 -3.10
N TRP A 153 -3.69 -20.19 -3.59
CA TRP A 153 -3.26 -19.00 -2.86
C TRP A 153 -4.43 -18.04 -2.59
N LYS A 154 -5.25 -17.76 -3.61
CA LYS A 154 -6.45 -16.93 -3.49
C LYS A 154 -7.48 -17.50 -2.50
N ARG A 155 -7.67 -18.82 -2.49
CA ARG A 155 -8.55 -19.47 -1.52
C ARG A 155 -8.02 -19.38 -0.09
N TRP A 156 -6.70 -19.53 0.07
CA TRP A 156 -6.05 -19.50 1.38
C TRP A 156 -6.05 -18.09 1.98
N SER A 157 -5.75 -17.06 1.20
CA SER A 157 -5.71 -15.66 1.64
C SER A 157 -7.08 -15.08 2.06
N ARG A 158 -8.16 -15.78 1.72
CA ARG A 158 -9.54 -15.40 2.09
C ARG A 158 -10.11 -16.17 3.28
N ARG A 159 -9.31 -16.99 3.94
CA ARG A 159 -9.73 -17.63 5.18
C ARG A 159 -9.73 -16.60 6.30
N PRO A 160 -10.75 -16.62 7.19
CA PRO A 160 -10.67 -15.83 8.41
C PRO A 160 -9.38 -16.19 9.16
N ALA A 161 -8.70 -15.20 9.72
CA ALA A 161 -7.70 -15.48 10.75
C ALA A 161 -8.43 -16.13 11.93
N LEU A 162 -7.92 -17.28 12.36
CA LEU A 162 -8.43 -17.98 13.54
C LEU A 162 -8.19 -17.14 14.78
#